data_4530045d18ec94b2046c93bf2719951f
#
_entry.id   4530045d18ec94b2046c93bf2719951f
#
_cell.length_a   1.000
_cell.length_b   1.000
_cell.length_c   1.000
_cell.angle_alpha   90.00
_cell.angle_beta   90.00
_cell.angle_gamma   90.00
#
_symmetry.space_group_name_H-M   'P 1'
#
loop_
_entity.id
_entity.type
_entity.pdbx_description
1 polymer ?
#
loop_
_entity_poly.entity_id
_entity_poly.type
_entity_poly.pdbx_seq_one_letter_code
_entity_poly.pdbx_strand_id
1 'polypeptide(L)'
;MRYKLKEIFDLQMGKTPSRKNLDYWNTKDYKWISIADLSQTRKYISDTKEYLSCSAVEESGIKVIPANTVVMSFKLSIGKTAITSEDMYSNEAIMAFRDKHVVELLPEYIYYMFKCKNWDEGSNKAVMGKTLNKATLSEVEIDICPVVGQREIVNVLDKIMRIMSDRREEIKLLDDLIKSRFIEMFGDPEQNPNGYPIKDFDEISVLVTDGEHATPHRTEKGIYLLSARNILNHALQ
;
A
#
# COMPACT_ATOMS: atom_id res chain seq x y z
N MET A 1 -0.47 6.32 28.49
CA MET A 1 -0.39 7.79 28.61
C MET A 1 -0.82 8.42 27.30
N ARG A 2 -1.49 9.56 27.33
CA ARG A 2 -2.00 10.24 26.12
C ARG A 2 -1.13 11.42 25.77
N TYR A 3 -0.74 11.54 24.51
CA TYR A 3 0.11 12.59 23.97
C TYR A 3 -0.44 13.10 22.65
N LYS A 4 -0.23 14.38 22.37
CA LYS A 4 -0.38 14.92 21.01
C LYS A 4 0.85 14.57 20.18
N LEU A 5 0.68 14.33 18.87
CA LEU A 5 1.81 13.97 18.00
C LEU A 5 2.94 15.01 18.07
N LYS A 6 2.62 16.30 18.14
CA LYS A 6 3.62 17.38 18.28
C LYS A 6 4.45 17.32 19.57
N GLU A 7 3.95 16.69 20.62
CA GLU A 7 4.66 16.59 21.89
C GLU A 7 5.80 15.58 21.83
N ILE A 8 5.60 14.49 21.10
CA ILE A 8 6.53 13.36 21.03
C ILE A 8 7.28 13.26 19.70
N PHE A 9 6.79 13.94 18.64
CA PHE A 9 7.44 13.94 17.34
C PHE A 9 7.75 15.34 16.83
N ASP A 10 8.88 15.47 16.14
CA ASP A 10 9.13 16.56 15.21
C ASP A 10 8.59 16.15 13.85
N LEU A 11 7.52 16.82 13.42
CA LEU A 11 6.81 16.53 12.19
C LEU A 11 7.51 17.19 11.01
N GLN A 12 8.16 16.39 10.15
CA GLN A 12 8.89 16.84 8.99
C GLN A 12 8.13 16.47 7.72
N MET A 13 7.72 17.47 6.95
CA MET A 13 7.12 17.27 5.63
C MET A 13 8.23 17.14 4.59
N GLY A 14 8.06 16.22 3.63
CA GLY A 14 8.95 16.08 2.51
C GLY A 14 8.83 17.23 1.51
N LYS A 15 9.60 17.17 0.42
CA LYS A 15 9.63 18.15 -0.65
C LYS A 15 9.88 17.49 -1.99
N THR A 16 9.30 18.02 -3.05
CA THR A 16 9.59 17.62 -4.43
C THR A 16 10.47 18.68 -5.09
N PRO A 17 11.73 18.37 -5.38
CA PRO A 17 12.59 19.23 -6.21
C PRO A 17 11.99 19.44 -7.59
N SER A 18 12.44 20.49 -8.31
CA SER A 18 11.88 20.83 -9.62
C SER A 18 11.94 19.66 -10.60
N ARG A 19 10.78 19.21 -11.08
CA ARG A 19 10.67 18.16 -12.12
C ARG A 19 11.17 18.61 -13.50
N LYS A 20 11.31 19.94 -13.71
CA LYS A 20 11.82 20.50 -14.97
C LYS A 20 13.34 20.35 -15.08
N ASN A 21 14.05 20.22 -13.96
CA ASN A 21 15.48 19.97 -13.96
C ASN A 21 15.74 18.47 -13.94
N LEU A 22 16.10 17.91 -15.09
CA LEU A 22 16.35 16.47 -15.25
C LEU A 22 17.58 16.00 -14.47
N ASP A 23 18.56 16.87 -14.25
CA ASP A 23 19.79 16.55 -13.52
C ASP A 23 19.50 16.22 -12.04
N TYR A 24 18.34 16.64 -11.53
CA TYR A 24 17.92 16.31 -10.17
C TYR A 24 17.46 14.85 -10.01
N TRP A 25 17.09 14.17 -11.11
CA TRP A 25 16.38 12.88 -11.08
C TRP A 25 17.10 11.74 -11.80
N ASN A 26 18.08 12.06 -12.67
CA ASN A 26 18.82 11.07 -13.46
C ASN A 26 20.03 10.47 -12.71
N THR A 27 19.84 10.05 -11.48
CA THR A 27 20.91 9.57 -10.60
C THR A 27 20.39 8.50 -9.66
N LYS A 28 21.27 7.85 -8.93
CA LYS A 28 20.93 6.90 -7.86
C LYS A 28 21.59 7.27 -6.53
N ASP A 29 21.85 8.58 -6.31
CA ASP A 29 22.61 9.01 -5.14
C ASP A 29 21.76 8.90 -3.85
N TYR A 30 20.54 9.43 -3.89
CA TYR A 30 19.68 9.47 -2.70
C TYR A 30 18.26 8.98 -2.99
N LYS A 31 17.77 8.06 -2.19
CA LYS A 31 16.41 7.51 -2.29
C LYS A 31 15.35 8.54 -1.94
N TRP A 32 14.33 8.66 -2.80
CA TRP A 32 13.23 9.59 -2.63
C TRP A 32 11.88 8.87 -2.65
N ILE A 33 11.19 8.87 -1.51
CA ILE A 33 9.96 8.14 -1.26
C ILE A 33 8.78 8.88 -1.89
N SER A 34 8.05 8.19 -2.76
CA SER A 34 6.76 8.60 -3.29
C SER A 34 5.59 7.88 -2.60
N ILE A 35 4.36 8.34 -2.84
CA ILE A 35 3.14 7.62 -2.36
C ILE A 35 3.04 6.23 -3.01
N ALA A 36 3.54 6.07 -4.25
CA ALA A 36 3.54 4.78 -4.93
C ALA A 36 4.45 3.77 -4.22
N ASP A 37 5.61 4.21 -3.74
CA ASP A 37 6.52 3.37 -2.97
C ASP A 37 5.87 2.93 -1.65
N LEU A 38 5.25 3.84 -0.90
CA LEU A 38 4.51 3.50 0.32
C LEU A 38 3.36 2.51 0.07
N SER A 39 2.75 2.55 -1.13
CA SER A 39 1.65 1.65 -1.48
C SER A 39 2.09 0.20 -1.67
N GLN A 40 3.34 0.01 -2.08
CA GLN A 40 3.94 -1.30 -2.36
C GLN A 40 4.76 -1.83 -1.18
N THR A 41 5.11 -0.96 -0.25
CA THR A 41 5.92 -1.31 0.92
C THR A 41 5.08 -2.03 1.97
N ARG A 42 5.64 -3.08 2.58
CA ARG A 42 4.99 -3.80 3.69
C ARG A 42 5.16 -3.05 5.00
N LYS A 43 6.33 -3.08 5.60
CA LYS A 43 6.65 -2.41 6.88
C LYS A 43 7.86 -1.51 6.76
N TYR A 44 8.97 -2.02 6.26
CA TYR A 44 10.20 -1.26 6.07
C TYR A 44 10.38 -0.88 4.61
N ILE A 45 10.69 0.39 4.36
CA ILE A 45 11.05 0.87 3.04
C ILE A 45 12.57 0.95 2.93
N SER A 46 13.12 0.17 2.00
CA SER A 46 14.56 0.06 1.75
C SER A 46 14.94 0.47 0.34
N ASP A 47 13.96 0.63 -0.56
CA ASP A 47 14.20 1.05 -1.92
C ASP A 47 13.08 1.93 -2.45
N THR A 48 13.35 2.73 -3.48
CA THR A 48 12.42 3.66 -4.10
C THR A 48 12.55 3.60 -5.63
N LYS A 49 11.50 3.99 -6.33
CA LYS A 49 11.53 4.06 -7.80
C LYS A 49 12.34 5.24 -8.30
N GLU A 50 12.39 6.31 -7.54
CA GLU A 50 13.03 7.56 -7.91
C GLU A 50 14.11 7.93 -6.91
N TYR A 51 15.11 8.65 -7.42
CA TYR A 51 16.27 9.07 -6.66
C TYR A 51 16.55 10.55 -6.90
N LEU A 52 17.23 11.19 -5.97
CA LEU A 52 17.68 12.56 -6.07
C LEU A 52 19.19 12.62 -6.22
N SER A 53 19.69 13.58 -7.02
CA SER A 53 21.11 13.90 -7.08
C SER A 53 21.56 14.72 -5.86
N CYS A 54 22.87 14.80 -5.65
CA CYS A 54 23.47 15.66 -4.65
C CYS A 54 23.03 17.12 -4.83
N SER A 55 23.07 17.64 -6.07
CA SER A 55 22.62 18.99 -6.39
C SER A 55 21.14 19.23 -6.09
N ALA A 56 20.29 18.22 -6.33
CA ALA A 56 18.87 18.31 -5.97
C ALA A 56 18.66 18.49 -4.47
N VAL A 57 19.42 17.79 -3.65
CA VAL A 57 19.34 17.88 -2.19
C VAL A 57 19.83 19.24 -1.71
N GLU A 58 20.98 19.68 -2.17
CA GLU A 58 21.59 20.95 -1.77
C GLU A 58 20.75 22.16 -2.18
N GLU A 59 20.39 22.26 -3.46
CA GLU A 59 19.69 23.41 -4.01
C GLU A 59 18.22 23.47 -3.58
N SER A 60 17.54 22.32 -3.42
CA SER A 60 16.15 22.32 -2.98
C SER A 60 16.00 22.56 -1.48
N GLY A 61 17.04 22.30 -0.68
CA GLY A 61 16.97 22.35 0.77
C GLY A 61 16.01 21.32 1.36
N ILE A 62 15.77 20.21 0.65
CA ILE A 62 15.01 19.06 1.19
C ILE A 62 15.76 18.48 2.38
N LYS A 63 15.01 18.10 3.41
CA LYS A 63 15.60 17.57 4.64
C LYS A 63 15.62 16.04 4.61
N VAL A 64 16.72 15.45 5.04
CA VAL A 64 16.86 14.01 5.21
C VAL A 64 15.89 13.49 6.27
N ILE A 65 15.36 12.31 6.03
CA ILE A 65 14.59 11.51 6.99
C ILE A 65 15.52 10.41 7.47
N PRO A 66 15.91 10.40 8.75
CA PRO A 66 16.81 9.37 9.27
C PRO A 66 16.24 7.96 9.16
N ALA A 67 17.11 6.96 9.18
CA ALA A 67 16.74 5.56 9.37
C ALA A 67 15.85 5.37 10.62
N ASN A 68 15.05 4.32 10.63
CA ASN A 68 14.11 3.97 11.71
C ASN A 68 13.06 5.06 12.01
N THR A 69 12.75 5.91 11.04
CA THR A 69 11.71 6.93 11.16
C THR A 69 10.41 6.45 10.54
N VAL A 70 9.31 6.58 11.28
CA VAL A 70 7.98 6.31 10.72
C VAL A 70 7.59 7.43 9.77
N VAL A 71 7.17 7.04 8.56
CA VAL A 71 6.66 7.96 7.53
C VAL A 71 5.23 7.58 7.16
N MET A 72 4.40 8.57 6.86
CA MET A 72 3.00 8.34 6.52
C MET A 72 2.51 9.34 5.46
N SER A 73 1.75 8.86 4.48
CA SER A 73 1.04 9.74 3.56
C SER A 73 -0.11 10.46 4.27
N PHE A 74 -0.20 11.77 4.14
CA PHE A 74 -1.23 12.60 4.77
C PHE A 74 -2.06 13.42 3.78
N LYS A 75 -1.79 13.25 2.49
CA LYS A 75 -2.55 13.81 1.36
C LYS A 75 -2.92 12.70 0.38
N LEU A 76 -4.03 12.84 -0.33
CA LEU A 76 -4.54 11.91 -1.36
C LEU A 76 -4.90 10.53 -0.79
N SER A 77 -3.94 9.67 -0.52
CA SER A 77 -4.14 8.33 0.06
C SER A 77 -3.65 8.32 1.50
N ILE A 78 -4.46 8.82 2.42
CA ILE A 78 -4.07 9.00 3.83
C ILE A 78 -3.82 7.65 4.52
N GLY A 79 -2.81 7.60 5.42
CA GLY A 79 -2.56 6.47 6.31
C GLY A 79 -1.64 5.39 5.74
N LYS A 80 -1.11 5.53 4.51
CA LYS A 80 -0.06 4.63 4.03
C LYS A 80 1.20 4.89 4.81
N THR A 81 1.64 3.91 5.58
CA THR A 81 2.70 4.06 6.58
C THR A 81 3.83 3.07 6.31
N ALA A 82 5.06 3.51 6.50
CA ALA A 82 6.26 2.68 6.48
C ALA A 82 7.29 3.16 7.51
N ILE A 83 8.34 2.38 7.72
CA ILE A 83 9.52 2.74 8.51
C ILE A 83 10.70 2.80 7.55
N THR A 84 11.49 3.86 7.58
CA THR A 84 12.70 3.99 6.76
C THR A 84 13.78 3.01 7.24
N SER A 85 14.38 2.22 6.32
CA SER A 85 15.48 1.31 6.66
C SER A 85 16.83 2.02 6.71
N GLU A 86 16.94 3.16 6.05
CA GLU A 86 18.12 4.00 5.95
C GLU A 86 17.73 5.46 5.81
N ASP A 87 18.69 6.35 5.73
CA ASP A 87 18.45 7.77 5.48
C ASP A 87 17.87 7.98 4.08
N MET A 88 16.69 8.64 4.02
CA MET A 88 15.92 8.82 2.80
C MET A 88 15.34 10.24 2.72
N TYR A 89 14.77 10.55 1.57
CA TYR A 89 13.99 11.76 1.32
C TYR A 89 12.57 11.39 0.92
N SER A 90 11.64 12.35 0.93
CA SER A 90 10.25 12.08 0.52
C SER A 90 9.59 13.26 -0.16
N ASN A 91 8.47 13.01 -0.84
CA ASN A 91 7.65 14.06 -1.42
C ASN A 91 6.85 14.82 -0.34
N GLU A 92 6.24 15.95 -0.74
CA GLU A 92 5.48 16.84 0.12
C GLU A 92 4.13 16.28 0.62
N ALA A 93 3.72 15.10 0.16
CA ALA A 93 2.52 14.43 0.63
C ALA A 93 2.79 13.41 1.75
N ILE A 94 4.06 13.26 2.12
CA ILE A 94 4.52 12.34 3.16
C ILE A 94 5.03 13.15 4.35
N MET A 95 4.60 12.73 5.55
CA MET A 95 5.06 13.25 6.82
C MET A 95 5.99 12.22 7.46
N ALA A 96 7.18 12.67 7.87
CA ALA A 96 8.08 11.90 8.73
C ALA A 96 7.86 12.31 10.19
N PHE A 97 7.79 11.30 11.06
CA PHE A 97 7.56 11.46 12.50
C PHE A 97 8.87 11.18 13.22
N ARG A 98 9.70 12.21 13.34
CA ARG A 98 11.00 12.12 14.00
C ARG A 98 10.81 12.11 15.50
N ASP A 99 11.24 11.04 16.17
CA ASP A 99 11.13 10.88 17.61
C ASP A 99 11.90 11.98 18.37
N LYS A 100 11.24 12.64 19.31
CA LYS A 100 11.84 13.63 20.23
C LYS A 100 12.42 12.99 21.48
N HIS A 101 12.30 11.66 21.64
CA HIS A 101 12.74 10.91 22.80
C HIS A 101 12.15 11.40 24.13
N VAL A 102 10.92 11.93 24.09
CA VAL A 102 10.17 12.35 25.29
C VAL A 102 9.66 11.14 26.07
N VAL A 103 9.34 10.08 25.36
CA VAL A 103 8.90 8.78 25.89
C VAL A 103 9.53 7.67 25.04
N GLU A 104 9.76 6.52 25.65
CA GLU A 104 10.33 5.39 24.91
C GLU A 104 9.33 4.84 23.89
N LEU A 105 9.69 4.87 22.60
CA LEU A 105 8.86 4.49 21.48
C LEU A 105 9.58 3.47 20.58
N LEU A 106 8.85 2.43 20.22
CA LEU A 106 9.28 1.51 19.16
C LEU A 106 8.69 1.98 17.81
N PRO A 107 9.49 2.20 16.78
CA PRO A 107 9.00 2.58 15.45
C PRO A 107 7.93 1.62 14.91
N GLU A 108 8.07 0.31 15.16
CA GLU A 108 7.13 -0.72 14.75
C GLU A 108 5.78 -0.59 15.46
N TYR A 109 5.78 -0.20 16.74
CA TYR A 109 4.55 0.06 17.49
C TYR A 109 3.79 1.25 16.89
N ILE A 110 4.50 2.35 16.60
CA ILE A 110 3.92 3.53 15.94
C ILE A 110 3.43 3.20 14.54
N TYR A 111 4.18 2.40 13.78
CA TYR A 111 3.75 1.91 12.46
C TYR A 111 2.41 1.19 12.53
N TYR A 112 2.25 0.23 13.43
CA TYR A 112 1.00 -0.50 13.58
C TYR A 112 -0.13 0.40 14.08
N MET A 113 0.14 1.26 15.04
CA MET A 113 -0.84 2.23 15.55
C MET A 113 -1.36 3.10 14.41
N PHE A 114 -0.49 3.64 13.57
CA PHE A 114 -0.86 4.51 12.46
C PHE A 114 -1.64 3.76 11.37
N LYS A 115 -1.31 2.51 11.11
CA LYS A 115 -2.06 1.66 10.18
C LYS A 115 -3.47 1.32 10.65
N CYS A 116 -3.65 1.15 11.95
CA CYS A 116 -4.95 0.79 12.54
C CYS A 116 -5.82 2.01 12.84
N LYS A 117 -5.22 3.22 12.91
CA LYS A 117 -5.95 4.44 13.24
C LYS A 117 -6.84 4.86 12.08
N ASN A 118 -8.11 5.14 12.38
CA ASN A 118 -8.99 5.82 11.44
C ASN A 118 -8.63 7.31 11.39
N TRP A 119 -7.97 7.75 10.33
CA TRP A 119 -7.53 9.13 10.15
C TRP A 119 -8.64 10.07 9.69
N ASP A 120 -9.82 9.52 9.32
CA ASP A 120 -11.01 10.30 8.93
C ASP A 120 -11.84 10.73 10.15
N GLU A 121 -11.67 10.09 11.29
CA GLU A 121 -12.31 10.47 12.55
C GLU A 121 -11.66 11.72 13.14
N GLY A 122 -12.45 12.80 13.22
CA GLY A 122 -12.01 14.11 13.75
C GLY A 122 -11.97 15.23 12.73
N SER A 123 -12.08 14.94 11.44
CA SER A 123 -12.43 15.96 10.45
C SER A 123 -13.94 16.18 10.51
N ASN A 124 -14.41 17.36 10.98
CA ASN A 124 -15.81 17.72 10.95
C ASN A 124 -16.43 17.35 9.60
N LYS A 125 -17.48 16.52 9.61
CA LYS A 125 -18.23 15.96 8.45
C LYS A 125 -18.82 17.01 7.47
N ALA A 126 -18.49 18.29 7.62
CA ALA A 126 -19.14 19.37 6.91
C ALA A 126 -18.48 19.81 5.58
N VAL A 127 -17.29 19.29 5.23
CA VAL A 127 -16.65 19.66 3.96
C VAL A 127 -16.00 18.42 3.32
N MET A 128 -16.56 17.96 2.22
CA MET A 128 -15.93 17.00 1.32
C MET A 128 -14.53 17.50 0.96
N GLY A 129 -13.46 16.73 1.30
CA GLY A 129 -12.10 17.02 0.88
C GLY A 129 -11.16 17.64 1.91
N LYS A 130 -11.37 17.47 3.23
CA LYS A 130 -10.37 17.89 4.23
C LYS A 130 -9.12 17.02 4.12
N THR A 131 -8.12 17.52 3.42
CA THR A 131 -6.74 17.06 3.50
C THR A 131 -6.21 17.29 4.90
N LEU A 132 -5.66 16.25 5.53
CA LEU A 132 -4.83 16.43 6.71
C LEU A 132 -3.68 17.40 6.34
N ASN A 133 -3.35 18.27 7.26
CA ASN A 133 -2.19 19.14 7.12
C ASN A 133 -1.30 19.02 8.37
N LYS A 134 -0.10 19.60 8.32
CA LYS A 134 0.83 19.50 9.45
C LYS A 134 0.22 20.01 10.77
N ALA A 135 -0.58 21.08 10.72
CA ALA A 135 -1.18 21.67 11.90
C ALA A 135 -2.25 20.74 12.53
N THR A 136 -3.17 20.23 11.69
CA THR A 136 -4.20 19.27 12.18
C THR A 136 -3.57 17.98 12.65
N LEU A 137 -2.56 17.47 11.94
CA LEU A 137 -1.86 16.25 12.31
C LEU A 137 -1.13 16.41 13.66
N SER A 138 -0.54 17.58 13.90
CA SER A 138 0.20 17.85 15.14
C SER A 138 -0.67 17.79 16.40
N GLU A 139 -1.97 18.06 16.28
CA GLU A 139 -2.93 18.04 17.38
C GLU A 139 -3.59 16.67 17.62
N VAL A 140 -3.32 15.70 16.74
CA VAL A 140 -3.88 14.35 16.92
C VAL A 140 -3.31 13.72 18.17
N GLU A 141 -4.22 13.18 19.00
CA GLU A 141 -3.88 12.47 20.23
C GLU A 141 -3.72 10.98 19.99
N ILE A 142 -2.72 10.40 20.63
CA ILE A 142 -2.47 8.96 20.65
C ILE A 142 -2.18 8.48 22.08
N ASP A 143 -2.57 7.23 22.33
CA ASP A 143 -2.32 6.58 23.62
C ASP A 143 -1.07 5.70 23.52
N ILE A 144 -0.07 5.96 24.35
CA ILE A 144 1.20 5.23 24.40
C ILE A 144 1.20 4.34 25.65
N CYS A 145 1.37 3.05 25.45
CA CYS A 145 1.60 2.09 26.52
C CYS A 145 3.10 1.98 26.86
N PRO A 146 3.46 1.44 28.04
CA PRO A 146 4.85 1.17 28.39
C PRO A 146 5.55 0.28 27.34
N VAL A 147 6.88 0.44 27.19
CA VAL A 147 7.66 -0.25 26.14
C VAL A 147 7.52 -1.77 26.17
N VAL A 148 7.33 -2.37 27.33
CA VAL A 148 7.07 -3.81 27.45
C VAL A 148 5.80 -4.19 26.70
N GLY A 149 4.71 -3.44 26.90
CA GLY A 149 3.44 -3.65 26.17
C GLY A 149 3.57 -3.34 24.67
N GLN A 150 4.37 -2.32 24.29
CA GLN A 150 4.67 -2.06 22.88
C GLN A 150 5.32 -3.27 22.22
N ARG A 151 6.33 -3.88 22.86
CA ARG A 151 7.02 -5.09 22.36
C ARG A 151 6.08 -6.28 22.22
N GLU A 152 5.21 -6.50 23.19
CA GLU A 152 4.21 -7.59 23.14
C GLU A 152 3.26 -7.41 21.96
N ILE A 153 2.72 -6.19 21.77
CA ILE A 153 1.83 -5.86 20.65
C ILE A 153 2.54 -6.06 19.31
N VAL A 154 3.76 -5.54 19.16
CA VAL A 154 4.57 -5.70 17.94
C VAL A 154 4.80 -7.18 17.63
N ASN A 155 5.23 -7.97 18.64
CA ASN A 155 5.49 -9.39 18.45
C ASN A 155 4.26 -10.17 17.98
N VAL A 156 3.09 -9.87 18.53
CA VAL A 156 1.83 -10.53 18.13
C VAL A 156 1.46 -10.13 16.70
N LEU A 157 1.49 -8.83 16.39
CA LEU A 157 1.13 -8.33 15.06
C LEU A 157 2.11 -8.78 13.98
N ASP A 158 3.41 -8.84 14.27
CA ASP A 158 4.42 -9.37 13.35
C ASP A 158 4.18 -10.85 13.02
N LYS A 159 3.82 -11.67 14.02
CA LYS A 159 3.44 -13.06 13.79
C LYS A 159 2.21 -13.19 12.90
N ILE A 160 1.17 -12.38 13.16
CA ILE A 160 -0.04 -12.37 12.34
C ILE A 160 0.28 -11.96 10.89
N MET A 161 1.04 -10.90 10.71
CA MET A 161 1.43 -10.41 9.38
C MET A 161 2.26 -11.43 8.61
N ARG A 162 3.14 -12.15 9.29
CA ARG A 162 3.90 -13.26 8.71
C ARG A 162 2.98 -14.39 8.26
N ILE A 163 2.10 -14.88 9.12
CA ILE A 163 1.13 -15.93 8.77
C ILE A 163 0.29 -15.51 7.56
N MET A 164 -0.20 -14.28 7.54
CA MET A 164 -0.97 -13.76 6.39
C MET A 164 -0.14 -13.74 5.10
N SER A 165 1.14 -13.39 5.19
CA SER A 165 2.05 -13.41 4.03
C SER A 165 2.27 -14.82 3.51
N ASP A 166 2.57 -15.77 4.42
CA ASP A 166 2.83 -17.17 4.09
C ASP A 166 1.59 -17.82 3.45
N ARG A 167 0.38 -17.51 3.95
CA ARG A 167 -0.87 -18.01 3.36
C ARG A 167 -1.15 -17.43 1.97
N ARG A 168 -0.83 -16.17 1.73
CA ARG A 168 -0.97 -15.60 0.37
C ARG A 168 -0.02 -16.24 -0.63
N GLU A 169 1.20 -16.53 -0.20
CA GLU A 169 2.17 -17.23 -1.03
C GLU A 169 1.72 -18.68 -1.30
N GLU A 170 1.22 -19.38 -0.28
CA GLU A 170 0.69 -20.72 -0.42
C GLU A 170 -0.46 -20.78 -1.45
N ILE A 171 -1.41 -19.83 -1.39
CA ILE A 171 -2.50 -19.73 -2.39
C ILE A 171 -1.92 -19.55 -3.79
N LYS A 172 -0.95 -18.67 -3.97
CA LYS A 172 -0.29 -18.46 -5.26
C LYS A 172 0.37 -19.74 -5.78
N LEU A 173 1.09 -20.46 -4.92
CA LEU A 173 1.73 -21.72 -5.29
C LEU A 173 0.71 -22.80 -5.67
N LEU A 174 -0.44 -22.83 -5.01
CA LEU A 174 -1.54 -23.74 -5.39
C LEU A 174 -2.13 -23.39 -6.76
N ASP A 175 -2.31 -22.11 -7.07
CA ASP A 175 -2.76 -21.67 -8.40
C ASP A 175 -1.74 -22.05 -9.49
N ASP A 176 -0.45 -21.88 -9.22
CA ASP A 176 0.62 -22.27 -10.12
C ASP A 176 0.70 -23.81 -10.31
N LEU A 177 0.45 -24.57 -9.23
CA LEU A 177 0.37 -26.03 -9.27
C LEU A 177 -0.81 -26.50 -10.16
N ILE A 178 -1.98 -25.89 -10.04
CA ILE A 178 -3.15 -26.22 -10.89
C ILE A 178 -2.81 -26.01 -12.36
N LYS A 179 -2.20 -24.88 -12.71
CA LYS A 179 -1.77 -24.59 -14.09
C LYS A 179 -0.74 -25.61 -14.59
N SER A 180 0.27 -25.88 -13.78
CA SER A 180 1.33 -26.85 -14.13
C SER A 180 0.74 -28.25 -14.34
N ARG A 181 -0.19 -28.65 -13.47
CA ARG A 181 -0.86 -29.96 -13.58
C ARG A 181 -1.75 -30.06 -14.81
N PHE A 182 -2.42 -28.97 -15.17
CA PHE A 182 -3.18 -28.91 -16.43
C PHE A 182 -2.26 -29.12 -17.64
N ILE A 183 -1.13 -28.40 -17.69
CA ILE A 183 -0.15 -28.54 -18.79
C ILE A 183 0.46 -29.95 -18.84
N GLU A 184 0.76 -30.54 -17.70
CA GLU A 184 1.28 -31.91 -17.60
C GLU A 184 0.27 -32.95 -18.15
N MET A 185 -1.01 -32.79 -17.85
CA MET A 185 -2.05 -33.74 -18.26
C MET A 185 -2.50 -33.55 -19.70
N PHE A 186 -2.59 -32.34 -20.18
CA PHE A 186 -3.21 -31.99 -21.47
C PHE A 186 -2.24 -31.37 -22.49
N GLY A 187 -1.04 -31.04 -22.09
CA GLY A 187 -0.10 -30.28 -22.89
C GLY A 187 -0.39 -28.77 -22.83
N ASP A 188 0.57 -27.97 -23.32
CA ASP A 188 0.41 -26.53 -23.46
C ASP A 188 -0.66 -26.22 -24.52
N PRO A 189 -1.74 -25.52 -24.21
CA PRO A 189 -2.80 -25.20 -25.16
C PRO A 189 -2.34 -24.40 -26.37
N GLU A 190 -1.31 -23.56 -26.22
CA GLU A 190 -0.78 -22.72 -27.31
C GLU A 190 0.05 -23.56 -28.30
N GLN A 191 0.80 -24.54 -27.81
CA GLN A 191 1.65 -25.42 -28.61
C GLN A 191 0.93 -26.66 -29.09
N ASN A 192 -0.15 -27.07 -28.44
CA ASN A 192 -0.94 -28.27 -28.72
C ASN A 192 -0.09 -29.52 -29.01
N PRO A 193 0.85 -29.90 -28.12
CA PRO A 193 1.78 -31.01 -28.39
C PRO A 193 1.09 -32.36 -28.56
N ASN A 194 -0.12 -32.52 -28.02
CA ASN A 194 -0.91 -33.75 -28.12
C ASN A 194 -1.78 -33.79 -29.38
N GLY A 195 -1.78 -32.75 -30.23
CA GLY A 195 -2.51 -32.73 -31.51
C GLY A 195 -4.04 -32.73 -31.31
N TYR A 196 -4.57 -32.16 -30.27
CA TYR A 196 -6.02 -32.04 -30.08
C TYR A 196 -6.66 -31.25 -31.23
N PRO A 197 -7.88 -31.62 -31.67
CA PRO A 197 -8.56 -30.90 -32.74
C PRO A 197 -8.89 -29.47 -32.28
N ILE A 198 -8.48 -28.50 -33.10
CA ILE A 198 -8.84 -27.10 -32.91
C ILE A 198 -10.19 -26.87 -33.58
N LYS A 199 -11.13 -26.27 -32.82
CA LYS A 199 -12.47 -25.95 -33.30
C LYS A 199 -12.84 -24.54 -32.94
N ASP A 200 -13.63 -23.89 -33.78
CA ASP A 200 -14.20 -22.59 -33.47
C ASP A 200 -15.33 -22.69 -32.44
N PHE A 201 -15.57 -21.60 -31.73
CA PHE A 201 -16.63 -21.57 -30.70
C PHE A 201 -18.00 -21.91 -31.28
N ASP A 202 -18.28 -21.53 -32.51
CA ASP A 202 -19.54 -21.82 -33.21
C ASP A 202 -19.74 -23.33 -33.45
N GLU A 203 -18.65 -24.10 -33.57
CA GLU A 203 -18.74 -25.55 -33.76
C GLU A 203 -19.02 -26.33 -32.46
N ILE A 204 -18.68 -25.75 -31.31
CA ILE A 204 -18.75 -26.42 -30.00
C ILE A 204 -19.79 -25.82 -29.08
N SER A 205 -20.39 -24.70 -29.45
CA SER A 205 -21.38 -23.97 -28.63
C SER A 205 -22.74 -23.93 -29.33
N VAL A 206 -23.81 -24.14 -28.60
CA VAL A 206 -25.18 -24.02 -29.10
C VAL A 206 -25.53 -22.58 -29.42
N LEU A 207 -24.97 -21.64 -28.64
CA LEU A 207 -25.18 -20.22 -28.82
C LEU A 207 -23.96 -19.46 -28.28
N VAL A 208 -23.41 -18.55 -29.07
CA VAL A 208 -22.41 -17.59 -28.69
C VAL A 208 -23.04 -16.20 -28.79
N THR A 209 -23.21 -15.51 -27.68
CA THR A 209 -23.78 -14.16 -27.64
C THR A 209 -23.12 -13.35 -26.56
N ASP A 210 -23.09 -12.05 -26.77
CA ASP A 210 -22.75 -11.09 -25.72
C ASP A 210 -23.91 -10.92 -24.74
N GLY A 211 -23.62 -10.33 -23.59
CA GLY A 211 -24.62 -10.06 -22.56
C GLY A 211 -25.54 -8.90 -22.95
N GLU A 212 -26.55 -8.68 -22.12
CA GLU A 212 -27.46 -7.53 -22.24
C GLU A 212 -26.70 -6.21 -22.08
N HIS A 213 -26.79 -5.32 -23.06
CA HIS A 213 -26.14 -4.00 -23.04
C HIS A 213 -26.85 -2.97 -22.17
N ALA A 214 -28.17 -3.12 -21.98
CA ALA A 214 -28.95 -2.27 -21.09
C ALA A 214 -29.02 -2.90 -19.70
N THR A 215 -28.69 -2.12 -18.68
CA THR A 215 -28.85 -2.60 -17.30
C THR A 215 -30.35 -2.72 -16.98
N PRO A 216 -30.90 -3.93 -16.78
CA PRO A 216 -32.31 -4.11 -16.46
C PRO A 216 -32.65 -3.53 -15.09
N HIS A 217 -33.93 -3.22 -14.87
CA HIS A 217 -34.41 -2.80 -13.55
C HIS A 217 -34.17 -3.90 -12.52
N ARG A 218 -33.52 -3.53 -11.41
CA ARG A 218 -33.30 -4.45 -10.30
C ARG A 218 -34.61 -4.70 -9.56
N THR A 219 -34.89 -5.97 -9.29
CA THR A 219 -36.05 -6.42 -8.51
C THR A 219 -35.57 -7.23 -7.31
N GLU A 220 -36.39 -7.29 -6.26
CA GLU A 220 -36.06 -8.10 -5.08
C GLU A 220 -36.22 -9.61 -5.31
N LYS A 221 -36.96 -10.00 -6.34
CA LYS A 221 -37.21 -11.40 -6.74
C LYS A 221 -37.04 -11.55 -8.24
N GLY A 222 -36.38 -12.61 -8.69
CA GLY A 222 -36.16 -12.86 -10.11
C GLY A 222 -34.97 -13.75 -10.37
N ILE A 223 -34.49 -13.75 -11.62
CA ILE A 223 -33.29 -14.47 -12.06
C ILE A 223 -32.06 -13.61 -11.80
N TYR A 224 -30.99 -14.20 -11.28
CA TYR A 224 -29.75 -13.48 -11.01
C TYR A 224 -29.09 -13.05 -12.34
N LEU A 225 -28.78 -11.77 -12.45
CA LEU A 225 -27.95 -11.22 -13.52
C LEU A 225 -26.47 -11.27 -13.09
N LEU A 226 -25.70 -12.04 -13.80
CA LEU A 226 -24.26 -12.12 -13.60
C LEU A 226 -23.55 -11.01 -14.37
N SER A 227 -22.60 -10.37 -13.74
CA SER A 227 -21.67 -9.43 -14.34
C SER A 227 -20.23 -9.92 -14.16
N ALA A 228 -19.28 -9.34 -14.87
CA ALA A 228 -17.87 -9.67 -14.71
C ALA A 228 -17.37 -9.54 -13.25
N ARG A 229 -18.03 -8.70 -12.44
CA ARG A 229 -17.72 -8.55 -11.00
C ARG A 229 -18.11 -9.76 -10.15
N ASN A 230 -19.02 -10.61 -10.64
CA ASN A 230 -19.46 -11.80 -9.92
C ASN A 230 -18.58 -13.02 -10.23
N ILE A 231 -17.68 -12.91 -11.22
CA ILE A 231 -16.76 -13.99 -11.59
C ILE A 231 -15.36 -13.60 -11.09
N LEU A 232 -15.01 -14.04 -9.90
CA LEU A 232 -13.72 -13.79 -9.29
C LEU A 232 -13.05 -15.11 -8.90
N ASN A 233 -11.75 -15.22 -9.20
CA ASN A 233 -10.91 -16.34 -8.74
C ASN A 233 -11.52 -17.73 -8.96
N HIS A 234 -12.04 -17.98 -10.17
CA HIS A 234 -12.65 -19.27 -10.57
C HIS A 234 -13.92 -19.67 -9.80
N ALA A 235 -14.57 -18.73 -9.13
CA ALA A 235 -15.83 -18.97 -8.44
C ALA A 235 -16.87 -17.88 -8.75
N LEU A 236 -18.14 -18.28 -8.78
CA LEU A 236 -19.27 -17.35 -8.78
C LEU A 236 -19.49 -16.85 -7.35
N GLN A 237 -19.60 -15.53 -7.17
CA GLN A 237 -19.94 -14.87 -5.90
C GLN A 237 -21.32 -14.21 -5.97
#